data_43ca171a86a1cc0411710c7814826a90
#
_entry.id   43ca171a86a1cc0411710c7814826a90
#
_cell.length_a   1.000
_cell.length_b   1.000
_cell.length_c   1.000
_cell.angle_alpha   90.00
_cell.angle_beta   90.00
_cell.angle_gamma   90.00
#
_symmetry.space_group_name_H-M   'P 1'
#
loop_
_entity.id
_entity.type
_entity.pdbx_description
1 polymer ?
#
loop_
_entity_poly.entity_id
_entity_poly.type
_entity_poly.pdbx_seq_one_letter_code
_entity_poly.pdbx_strand_id
1 'polypeptide(L)'
;RTQGRERIILGMGEFGFPTRIVGRRYGCFLTYASDLDRPGTAHAAPGHLSPRLLQESYHYREITDKTTLFGIIGNPVLHSRSPAYHTAAFRSGGFDGLYVPFPVDDLDAFFAAAEQLEIQGLSVTIPHKQNVRRYLVSEAPAVEGAGACNTLIRSDRGWQGTNTDVPGFLEPLLSLLGTSASSEGALRGLRATVIGAGGAARGAVYALVTAEAEVLILNRSPYRAESLAESIPGPIAVGGLDDAGIAQAGSYRDIVVQTSSVGMAPQEGQDPLPGLAFGGDEIVYEMIYVPEETRFLRRAREAGCRTIGGMAMFRRQAELQQELFRTRF
;
A
#
# COMPACT_ATOMS: atom_id res chain seq x y z
N ARG A 1 20.98 13.75 23.39
CA ARG A 1 21.23 12.55 24.22
C ARG A 1 21.61 13.00 25.63
N THR A 2 20.70 12.87 26.61
CA THR A 2 21.05 13.08 28.03
C THR A 2 21.60 11.77 28.56
N GLN A 3 22.92 11.66 28.69
CA GLN A 3 23.59 10.50 29.29
C GLN A 3 23.16 10.32 30.76
N GLY A 4 22.79 9.07 31.14
CA GLY A 4 22.73 8.62 32.50
C GLY A 4 21.41 8.80 33.28
N ARG A 5 20.27 9.12 32.63
CA ARG A 5 18.96 9.14 33.31
C ARG A 5 17.97 8.20 32.62
N GLU A 6 17.30 7.37 33.39
CA GLU A 6 16.13 6.62 32.95
C GLU A 6 15.03 7.59 32.49
N ARG A 7 14.45 7.37 31.33
CA ARG A 7 13.42 8.25 30.78
C ARG A 7 12.32 7.47 30.09
N ILE A 8 11.17 8.08 30.02
CA ILE A 8 10.00 7.62 29.26
C ILE A 8 9.59 8.78 28.38
N ILE A 9 9.54 8.55 27.08
CA ILE A 9 9.09 9.53 26.10
C ILE A 9 7.97 8.91 25.30
N LEU A 10 6.78 9.49 25.39
CA LEU A 10 5.59 9.00 24.72
C LEU A 10 4.83 10.17 24.07
N GLY A 11 4.50 10.04 22.80
CA GLY A 11 3.49 10.88 22.17
C GLY A 11 2.09 10.40 22.52
N MET A 12 1.14 11.32 22.49
CA MET A 12 -0.27 11.05 22.71
C MET A 12 -1.05 10.90 21.39
N GLY A 13 -2.20 10.23 21.47
CA GLY A 13 -3.06 10.00 20.30
C GLY A 13 -2.45 9.06 19.25
N GLU A 14 -3.04 9.05 18.07
CA GLU A 14 -2.61 8.18 16.96
C GLU A 14 -1.21 8.53 16.46
N PHE A 15 -0.86 9.80 16.36
CA PHE A 15 0.49 10.25 15.99
C PHE A 15 1.56 9.87 17.01
N GLY A 16 1.16 9.62 18.26
CA GLY A 16 2.03 9.12 19.30
C GLY A 16 2.27 7.61 19.28
N PHE A 17 1.48 6.87 18.49
CA PHE A 17 1.56 5.42 18.39
C PHE A 17 2.99 4.90 18.15
N PRO A 18 3.76 5.41 17.18
CA PRO A 18 5.12 4.93 16.91
C PRO A 18 6.05 5.05 18.12
N THR A 19 5.89 6.10 18.93
CA THR A 19 6.79 6.37 20.06
C THR A 19 6.74 5.28 21.11
N ARG A 20 5.61 4.55 21.23
CA ARG A 20 5.43 3.42 22.16
C ARG A 20 6.25 2.20 21.76
N ILE A 21 6.61 2.12 20.48
CA ILE A 21 7.37 1.00 19.89
C ILE A 21 8.84 1.40 19.80
N VAL A 22 9.14 2.51 19.13
CA VAL A 22 10.53 2.92 18.84
C VAL A 22 11.25 3.46 20.07
N GLY A 23 10.54 3.86 21.12
CA GLY A 23 11.12 4.47 22.32
C GLY A 23 12.26 3.64 22.93
N ARG A 24 12.13 2.31 22.89
CA ARG A 24 13.17 1.40 23.41
C ARG A 24 14.50 1.54 22.63
N ARG A 25 14.46 1.67 21.29
CA ARG A 25 15.65 1.91 20.46
C ARG A 25 16.40 3.18 20.88
N TYR A 26 15.67 4.16 21.41
CA TYR A 26 16.22 5.45 21.84
C TYR A 26 16.41 5.55 23.36
N GLY A 27 16.46 4.40 24.05
CA GLY A 27 16.80 4.32 25.46
C GLY A 27 15.65 4.66 26.42
N CYS A 28 14.39 4.55 25.98
CA CYS A 28 13.27 4.57 26.92
C CYS A 28 13.29 3.33 27.79
N PHE A 29 13.15 3.55 29.11
CA PHE A 29 13.18 2.50 30.13
C PHE A 29 11.97 1.57 30.02
N LEU A 30 10.78 2.12 29.75
CA LEU A 30 9.54 1.36 29.58
C LEU A 30 8.62 2.04 28.56
N THR A 31 7.56 1.33 28.18
CA THR A 31 6.42 1.86 27.45
C THR A 31 5.12 1.55 28.18
N TYR A 32 4.04 2.26 27.84
CA TYR A 32 2.70 1.98 28.37
C TYR A 32 1.89 1.19 27.34
N ALA A 33 1.21 0.17 27.82
CA ALA A 33 0.29 -0.66 27.05
C ALA A 33 -1.06 -0.75 27.77
N SER A 34 -2.12 -1.04 27.03
CA SER A 34 -3.45 -1.32 27.57
C SER A 34 -3.81 -2.77 27.36
N ASP A 35 -4.50 -3.37 28.34
CA ASP A 35 -5.01 -4.74 28.24
C ASP A 35 -6.26 -4.78 27.34
N LEU A 36 -6.03 -4.58 26.03
CA LEU A 36 -7.08 -4.54 25.01
C LEU A 36 -7.63 -5.91 24.64
N ASP A 37 -6.92 -6.97 25.05
CA ASP A 37 -7.32 -8.35 24.78
C ASP A 37 -8.39 -8.84 25.78
N ARG A 38 -8.64 -8.08 26.86
CA ARG A 38 -9.65 -8.39 27.86
C ARG A 38 -11.01 -7.83 27.47
N PRO A 39 -12.07 -8.65 27.36
CA PRO A 39 -13.42 -8.18 27.06
C PRO A 39 -13.88 -7.07 28.03
N GLY A 40 -14.45 -6.00 27.50
CA GLY A 40 -14.96 -4.87 28.27
C GLY A 40 -13.91 -3.86 28.74
N THR A 41 -12.65 -4.01 28.35
CA THR A 41 -11.61 -3.00 28.63
C THR A 41 -11.69 -1.88 27.60
N ALA A 42 -11.95 -0.67 28.06
CA ALA A 42 -11.85 0.52 27.21
C ALA A 42 -10.36 0.86 26.97
N HIS A 43 -10.07 1.48 25.83
CA HIS A 43 -8.76 2.07 25.59
C HIS A 43 -8.45 3.09 26.69
N ALA A 44 -7.36 2.89 27.43
CA ALA A 44 -6.92 3.86 28.44
C ALA A 44 -6.56 5.22 27.83
N ALA A 45 -6.10 5.21 26.56
CA ALA A 45 -5.92 6.41 25.72
C ALA A 45 -5.83 5.99 24.24
N PRO A 46 -6.16 6.90 23.28
CA PRO A 46 -5.94 6.67 21.86
C PRO A 46 -4.48 6.32 21.55
N GLY A 47 -4.25 5.41 20.62
CA GLY A 47 -2.90 4.98 20.23
C GLY A 47 -2.24 3.97 21.20
N HIS A 48 -2.97 3.43 22.19
CA HIS A 48 -2.46 2.35 23.02
C HIS A 48 -2.40 1.02 22.23
N LEU A 49 -1.40 0.23 22.56
CA LEU A 49 -1.16 -1.12 22.06
C LEU A 49 -1.42 -2.13 23.16
N SER A 50 -1.84 -3.34 22.81
CA SER A 50 -1.82 -4.42 23.81
C SER A 50 -0.37 -4.90 24.03
N PRO A 51 -0.05 -5.44 25.24
CA PRO A 51 1.23 -6.09 25.49
C PRO A 51 1.52 -7.22 24.51
N ARG A 52 0.47 -7.93 24.10
CA ARG A 52 0.51 -9.00 23.11
C ARG A 52 0.98 -8.46 21.75
N LEU A 53 0.34 -7.40 21.22
CA LEU A 53 0.71 -6.80 19.95
C LEU A 53 2.15 -6.26 19.96
N LEU A 54 2.57 -5.62 21.07
CA LEU A 54 3.95 -5.17 21.26
C LEU A 54 4.95 -6.32 21.16
N GLN A 55 4.60 -7.48 21.72
CA GLN A 55 5.52 -8.62 21.74
C GLN A 55 5.44 -9.47 20.46
N GLU A 56 4.24 -9.79 19.97
CA GLU A 56 4.07 -10.68 18.81
C GLU A 56 4.38 -10.00 17.48
N SER A 57 4.00 -8.72 17.31
CA SER A 57 4.18 -8.00 16.04
C SER A 57 5.45 -7.16 15.98
N TYR A 58 5.92 -6.62 17.12
CA TYR A 58 7.07 -5.71 17.14
C TYR A 58 8.27 -6.28 17.91
N HIS A 59 8.10 -7.42 18.59
CA HIS A 59 9.14 -8.04 19.41
C HIS A 59 9.84 -7.04 20.35
N TYR A 60 9.03 -6.24 21.02
CA TYR A 60 9.45 -5.05 21.76
C TYR A 60 10.65 -5.29 22.69
N ARG A 61 10.71 -6.44 23.38
CA ARG A 61 11.80 -6.77 24.32
C ARG A 61 13.15 -6.99 23.64
N GLU A 62 13.15 -7.26 22.35
CA GLU A 62 14.36 -7.56 21.58
C GLU A 62 14.90 -6.33 20.84
N ILE A 63 14.15 -5.20 20.84
CA ILE A 63 14.60 -3.95 20.24
C ILE A 63 15.80 -3.41 21.04
N THR A 64 16.86 -3.09 20.29
CA THR A 64 18.09 -2.47 20.81
C THR A 64 18.38 -1.15 20.10
N ASP A 65 19.41 -0.44 20.52
CA ASP A 65 19.89 0.77 19.82
C ASP A 65 20.48 0.49 18.42
N LYS A 66 20.79 -0.78 18.14
CA LYS A 66 21.30 -1.25 16.84
C LYS A 66 20.20 -1.70 15.87
N THR A 67 18.98 -1.93 16.38
CA THR A 67 17.85 -2.37 15.54
C THR A 67 17.60 -1.37 14.43
N THR A 68 17.64 -1.81 13.17
CA THR A 68 17.43 -0.96 11.99
C THR A 68 15.96 -0.59 11.86
N LEU A 69 15.66 0.68 11.67
CA LEU A 69 14.29 1.19 11.66
C LEU A 69 13.77 1.39 10.22
N PHE A 70 12.63 0.79 9.96
CA PHE A 70 11.81 0.95 8.75
C PHE A 70 10.40 1.34 9.12
N GLY A 71 9.58 1.70 8.13
CA GLY A 71 8.18 1.94 8.41
C GLY A 71 7.31 2.15 7.21
N ILE A 72 6.04 2.42 7.50
CA ILE A 72 5.05 2.86 6.51
C ILE A 72 4.49 4.21 6.94
N ILE A 73 4.40 5.14 5.99
CA ILE A 73 3.77 6.45 6.17
C ILE A 73 2.45 6.54 5.43
N GLY A 74 1.47 7.15 6.06
CA GLY A 74 0.12 7.37 5.50
C GLY A 74 -0.84 7.92 6.56
N ASN A 75 -2.07 8.22 6.15
CA ASN A 75 -3.14 8.53 7.08
C ASN A 75 -4.52 8.26 6.43
N PRO A 76 -5.32 7.29 6.95
CA PRO A 76 -4.98 6.39 8.08
C PRO A 76 -3.99 5.29 7.71
N VAL A 77 -3.16 4.82 8.68
CA VAL A 77 -2.13 3.81 8.41
C VAL A 77 -2.04 2.71 9.49
N LEU A 78 -2.65 2.92 10.66
CA LEU A 78 -2.52 2.00 11.80
C LEU A 78 -3.14 0.61 11.56
N HIS A 79 -4.03 0.47 10.58
CA HIS A 79 -4.65 -0.80 10.18
C HIS A 79 -3.83 -1.58 9.14
N SER A 80 -2.68 -1.06 8.72
CA SER A 80 -1.82 -1.71 7.73
C SER A 80 -1.31 -3.06 8.22
N ARG A 81 -1.31 -4.06 7.34
CA ARG A 81 -0.69 -5.36 7.60
C ARG A 81 0.83 -5.38 7.38
N SER A 82 1.37 -4.31 6.78
CA SER A 82 2.82 -4.20 6.47
C SER A 82 3.72 -4.35 7.68
N PRO A 83 3.43 -3.79 8.88
CA PRO A 83 4.28 -3.96 10.05
C PRO A 83 4.47 -5.42 10.45
N ALA A 84 3.38 -6.19 10.53
CA ALA A 84 3.45 -7.60 10.88
C ALA A 84 4.20 -8.41 9.81
N TYR A 85 3.93 -8.14 8.52
CA TYR A 85 4.59 -8.81 7.41
C TYR A 85 6.10 -8.56 7.41
N HIS A 86 6.52 -7.30 7.39
CA HIS A 86 7.95 -6.95 7.26
C HIS A 86 8.75 -7.32 8.49
N THR A 87 8.21 -7.14 9.71
CA THR A 87 8.90 -7.54 10.93
C THR A 87 9.11 -9.07 10.97
N ALA A 88 8.10 -9.87 10.60
CA ALA A 88 8.25 -11.31 10.49
C ALA A 88 9.27 -11.72 9.43
N ALA A 89 9.27 -11.04 8.25
CA ALA A 89 10.20 -11.30 7.16
C ALA A 89 11.66 -10.92 7.52
N PHE A 90 11.88 -9.84 8.26
CA PHE A 90 13.20 -9.49 8.79
C PHE A 90 13.72 -10.59 9.70
N ARG A 91 12.91 -11.06 10.64
CA ARG A 91 13.31 -12.10 11.59
C ARG A 91 13.59 -13.44 10.93
N SER A 92 12.70 -13.89 10.06
CA SER A 92 12.92 -15.16 9.34
C SER A 92 14.19 -15.14 8.50
N GLY A 93 14.62 -13.96 8.05
CA GLY A 93 15.87 -13.73 7.35
C GLY A 93 17.07 -13.43 8.23
N GLY A 94 16.95 -13.49 9.58
CA GLY A 94 18.04 -13.21 10.52
C GLY A 94 18.48 -11.75 10.58
N PHE A 95 17.62 -10.81 10.12
CA PHE A 95 17.92 -9.39 10.08
C PHE A 95 17.28 -8.66 11.29
N ASP A 96 18.07 -7.88 12.04
CA ASP A 96 17.57 -7.06 13.15
C ASP A 96 16.90 -5.77 12.63
N GLY A 97 15.68 -5.92 12.13
CA GLY A 97 14.86 -4.85 11.58
C GLY A 97 13.54 -4.69 12.34
N LEU A 98 13.15 -3.44 12.54
CA LEU A 98 11.89 -3.03 13.12
C LEU A 98 11.09 -2.23 12.10
N TYR A 99 9.86 -2.64 11.84
CA TYR A 99 8.98 -1.94 10.89
C TYR A 99 7.76 -1.36 11.60
N VAL A 100 7.56 -0.04 11.52
CA VAL A 100 6.58 0.70 12.33
C VAL A 100 5.63 1.53 11.45
N PRO A 101 4.32 1.57 11.74
CA PRO A 101 3.41 2.48 11.06
C PRO A 101 3.56 3.88 11.66
N PHE A 102 3.71 4.88 10.79
CA PHE A 102 3.78 6.29 11.14
C PHE A 102 2.57 7.02 10.53
N PRO A 103 1.55 7.38 11.32
CA PRO A 103 0.54 8.32 10.89
C PRO A 103 1.20 9.67 10.56
N VAL A 104 0.98 10.18 9.36
CA VAL A 104 1.63 11.40 8.87
C VAL A 104 0.61 12.26 8.13
N ASP A 105 0.49 13.53 8.53
CA ASP A 105 -0.23 14.56 7.80
C ASP A 105 0.75 15.57 7.18
N ASP A 106 1.81 15.90 7.91
CA ASP A 106 2.86 16.83 7.48
C ASP A 106 4.12 16.06 7.08
N LEU A 107 4.37 15.98 5.78
CA LEU A 107 5.55 15.29 5.24
C LEU A 107 6.86 16.05 5.56
N ASP A 108 6.84 17.39 5.62
CA ASP A 108 8.06 18.15 5.90
C ASP A 108 8.55 17.90 7.34
N ALA A 109 7.63 17.96 8.29
CA ALA A 109 7.90 17.62 9.69
C ALA A 109 8.34 16.15 9.84
N PHE A 110 7.69 15.23 9.12
CA PHE A 110 8.04 13.81 9.16
C PHE A 110 9.45 13.55 8.62
N PHE A 111 9.81 14.07 7.44
CA PHE A 111 11.14 13.82 6.86
C PHE A 111 12.28 14.44 7.69
N ALA A 112 12.05 15.59 8.31
CA ALA A 112 13.00 16.15 9.28
C ALA A 112 13.20 15.24 10.50
N ALA A 113 12.12 14.62 11.01
CA ALA A 113 12.18 13.64 12.09
C ALA A 113 12.80 12.30 11.65
N ALA A 114 12.47 11.83 10.44
CA ALA A 114 12.97 10.57 9.89
C ALA A 114 14.49 10.52 9.77
N GLU A 115 15.11 11.69 9.51
CA GLU A 115 16.57 11.83 9.52
C GLU A 115 17.16 11.62 10.92
N GLN A 116 16.57 12.29 11.92
CA GLN A 116 17.01 12.16 13.32
C GLN A 116 16.75 10.76 13.89
N LEU A 117 15.70 10.09 13.42
CA LEU A 117 15.35 8.72 13.78
C LEU A 117 16.15 7.68 12.99
N GLU A 118 17.00 8.09 12.07
CA GLU A 118 17.82 7.19 11.25
C GLU A 118 17.00 6.12 10.52
N ILE A 119 15.80 6.49 10.03
CA ILE A 119 14.94 5.56 9.29
C ILE A 119 15.62 5.19 7.97
N GLN A 120 15.72 3.88 7.66
CA GLN A 120 16.46 3.37 6.51
C GLN A 120 15.59 3.07 5.28
N GLY A 121 14.32 2.84 5.48
CA GLY A 121 13.39 2.62 4.37
C GLY A 121 11.94 2.84 4.79
N LEU A 122 11.13 3.23 3.84
CA LEU A 122 9.73 3.57 4.05
C LEU A 122 8.85 3.00 2.95
N SER A 123 7.74 2.38 3.34
CA SER A 123 6.60 2.24 2.45
C SER A 123 5.73 3.49 2.54
N VAL A 124 5.06 3.82 1.44
CA VAL A 124 4.17 4.99 1.34
C VAL A 124 2.79 4.55 0.90
N THR A 125 1.77 4.98 1.65
CA THR A 125 0.37 4.76 1.29
C THR A 125 -0.41 6.08 1.20
N ILE A 126 -1.72 5.99 1.08
CA ILE A 126 -2.63 7.13 1.03
C ILE A 126 -2.37 8.09 2.20
N PRO A 127 -2.36 9.42 1.95
CA PRO A 127 -2.54 10.11 0.67
C PRO A 127 -1.22 10.48 -0.02
N HIS A 128 -0.08 9.97 0.40
CA HIS A 128 1.25 10.56 0.19
C HIS A 128 2.00 10.08 -1.05
N LYS A 129 1.55 9.02 -1.77
CA LYS A 129 2.30 8.40 -2.88
C LYS A 129 2.74 9.36 -3.98
N GLN A 130 2.01 10.45 -4.22
CA GLN A 130 2.39 11.48 -5.19
C GLN A 130 3.29 12.54 -4.55
N ASN A 131 2.88 13.06 -3.39
CA ASN A 131 3.54 14.18 -2.74
C ASN A 131 4.93 13.84 -2.18
N VAL A 132 5.19 12.57 -1.87
CA VAL A 132 6.48 12.11 -1.34
C VAL A 132 7.62 12.27 -2.35
N ARG A 133 7.32 12.36 -3.64
CA ARG A 133 8.30 12.49 -4.73
C ARG A 133 9.21 13.71 -4.57
N ARG A 134 8.71 14.82 -4.03
CA ARG A 134 9.50 16.04 -3.80
C ARG A 134 10.68 15.87 -2.83
N TYR A 135 10.72 14.76 -2.07
CA TYR A 135 11.82 14.46 -1.14
C TYR A 135 12.85 13.50 -1.72
N LEU A 136 12.65 13.02 -2.94
CA LEU A 136 13.51 12.04 -3.59
C LEU A 136 14.68 12.72 -4.28
N VAL A 137 15.87 12.17 -4.12
CA VAL A 137 17.07 12.56 -4.89
C VAL A 137 17.19 11.79 -6.19
N SER A 138 16.46 10.65 -6.31
CA SER A 138 16.33 9.89 -7.55
C SER A 138 15.04 9.08 -7.55
N GLU A 139 14.46 8.90 -8.73
CA GLU A 139 13.25 8.12 -8.98
C GLU A 139 13.55 6.98 -9.95
N ALA A 140 13.02 5.79 -9.68
CA ALA A 140 13.01 4.70 -10.64
C ALA A 140 12.00 4.97 -11.77
N PRO A 141 12.17 4.39 -12.98
CA PRO A 141 11.26 4.59 -14.10
C PRO A 141 9.77 4.35 -13.77
N ALA A 142 9.49 3.38 -12.90
CA ALA A 142 8.12 3.10 -12.45
C ALA A 142 7.51 4.22 -11.60
N VAL A 143 8.34 5.06 -10.92
CA VAL A 143 7.86 6.24 -10.18
C VAL A 143 7.54 7.37 -11.15
N GLU A 144 8.44 7.64 -12.11
CA GLU A 144 8.22 8.66 -13.13
C GLU A 144 6.96 8.35 -13.94
N GLY A 145 6.86 7.13 -14.47
CA GLY A 145 5.77 6.72 -15.33
C GLY A 145 4.42 6.65 -14.63
N ALA A 146 4.34 6.13 -13.42
CA ALA A 146 3.11 6.09 -12.65
C ALA A 146 2.75 7.43 -11.98
N GLY A 147 3.72 8.36 -11.85
CA GLY A 147 3.55 9.59 -11.09
C GLY A 147 3.34 9.35 -9.60
N ALA A 148 3.75 8.20 -9.07
CA ALA A 148 3.55 7.79 -7.67
C ALA A 148 4.70 6.92 -7.17
N CYS A 149 5.07 7.10 -5.91
CA CYS A 149 6.10 6.32 -5.21
C CYS A 149 5.49 5.62 -4.00
N ASN A 150 5.72 4.31 -3.88
CA ASN A 150 5.25 3.55 -2.71
C ASN A 150 6.37 3.04 -1.82
N THR A 151 7.64 3.18 -2.24
CA THR A 151 8.80 2.65 -1.52
C THR A 151 9.97 3.62 -1.59
N LEU A 152 10.53 3.95 -0.45
CA LEU A 152 11.70 4.80 -0.31
C LEU A 152 12.83 4.04 0.39
N ILE A 153 14.03 4.19 -0.13
CA ILE A 153 15.26 3.65 0.48
C ILE A 153 16.22 4.81 0.78
N ARG A 154 16.75 4.84 1.97
CA ARG A 154 17.73 5.84 2.38
C ARG A 154 19.06 5.58 1.65
N SER A 155 19.65 6.62 1.07
CA SER A 155 20.98 6.61 0.49
C SER A 155 21.87 7.68 1.15
N ASP A 156 23.17 7.64 0.90
CA ASP A 156 24.09 8.68 1.41
C ASP A 156 23.76 10.07 0.86
N ARG A 157 23.04 10.11 -0.28
CA ARG A 157 22.62 11.34 -0.94
C ARG A 157 21.22 11.80 -0.53
N GLY A 158 20.43 10.95 0.15
CA GLY A 158 19.04 11.19 0.49
C GLY A 158 18.13 10.02 0.13
N TRP A 159 16.84 10.27 -0.08
CA TRP A 159 15.85 9.24 -0.37
C TRP A 159 15.79 8.88 -1.85
N GLN A 160 15.85 7.60 -2.17
CA GLN A 160 15.63 7.05 -3.50
C GLN A 160 14.23 6.42 -3.54
N GLY A 161 13.47 6.70 -4.59
CA GLY A 161 12.10 6.21 -4.73
C GLY A 161 11.94 5.13 -5.78
N THR A 162 11.13 4.13 -5.46
CA THR A 162 10.63 3.14 -6.44
C THR A 162 9.14 2.86 -6.23
N ASN A 163 8.54 2.12 -7.15
CA ASN A 163 7.12 1.77 -7.09
C ASN A 163 6.93 0.26 -7.28
N THR A 164 6.84 -0.46 -6.14
CA THR A 164 6.62 -1.90 -6.14
C THR A 164 5.16 -2.29 -6.36
N ASP A 165 4.22 -1.33 -6.36
CA ASP A 165 2.81 -1.61 -6.71
C ASP A 165 2.68 -2.03 -8.18
N VAL A 166 3.51 -1.47 -9.08
CA VAL A 166 3.47 -1.78 -10.51
C VAL A 166 3.75 -3.26 -10.77
N PRO A 167 4.92 -3.83 -10.42
CA PRO A 167 5.14 -5.27 -10.54
C PRO A 167 4.25 -6.08 -9.59
N GLY A 168 3.92 -5.58 -8.40
CA GLY A 168 3.02 -6.22 -7.45
C GLY A 168 1.61 -6.46 -8.00
N PHE A 169 1.12 -5.56 -8.85
CA PHE A 169 -0.14 -5.72 -9.58
C PHE A 169 0.03 -6.62 -10.81
N LEU A 170 1.04 -6.36 -11.62
CA LEU A 170 1.17 -6.99 -12.94
C LEU A 170 1.52 -8.48 -12.85
N GLU A 171 2.43 -8.87 -11.99
CA GLU A 171 2.92 -10.25 -11.91
C GLU A 171 1.83 -11.27 -11.54
N PRO A 172 0.94 -11.05 -10.55
CA PRO A 172 -0.18 -11.95 -10.30
C PRO A 172 -1.16 -12.06 -11.49
N LEU A 173 -1.36 -10.96 -12.22
CA LEU A 173 -2.20 -10.95 -13.43
C LEU A 173 -1.58 -11.81 -14.54
N LEU A 174 -0.30 -11.63 -14.82
CA LEU A 174 0.42 -12.42 -15.82
C LEU A 174 0.47 -13.91 -15.44
N SER A 175 0.66 -14.21 -14.16
CA SER A 175 0.63 -15.58 -13.65
C SER A 175 -0.74 -16.24 -13.89
N LEU A 176 -1.85 -15.52 -13.67
CA LEU A 176 -3.19 -16.03 -13.95
C LEU A 176 -3.42 -16.25 -15.46
N LEU A 177 -2.81 -15.42 -16.31
CA LEU A 177 -2.86 -15.57 -17.77
C LEU A 177 -1.95 -16.70 -18.29
N GLY A 178 -1.11 -17.29 -17.41
CA GLY A 178 -0.16 -18.35 -17.79
C GLY A 178 0.99 -17.83 -18.63
N THR A 179 1.28 -16.53 -18.58
CA THR A 179 2.40 -15.92 -19.31
C THR A 179 3.58 -15.64 -18.37
N SER A 180 4.77 -16.01 -18.83
CA SER A 180 6.05 -15.67 -18.19
C SER A 180 6.82 -14.61 -19.00
N ALA A 181 6.19 -14.01 -20.01
CA ALA A 181 6.81 -13.01 -20.86
C ALA A 181 7.25 -11.78 -20.05
N SER A 182 8.21 -11.02 -20.60
CA SER A 182 8.52 -9.68 -20.12
C SER A 182 7.22 -8.86 -20.08
N SER A 183 7.11 -7.90 -19.18
CA SER A 183 5.89 -7.08 -19.01
C SER A 183 5.49 -6.32 -20.29
N GLU A 184 6.42 -6.09 -21.20
CA GLU A 184 6.19 -5.38 -22.47
C GLU A 184 5.42 -6.26 -23.46
N GLY A 185 4.29 -5.75 -23.94
CA GLY A 185 3.42 -6.44 -24.90
C GLY A 185 2.64 -7.64 -24.34
N ALA A 186 2.76 -7.96 -23.06
CA ALA A 186 2.12 -9.14 -22.45
C ALA A 186 0.58 -9.08 -22.45
N LEU A 187 0.02 -7.87 -22.52
CA LEU A 187 -1.44 -7.62 -22.54
C LEU A 187 -1.91 -7.00 -23.87
N ARG A 188 -1.10 -7.07 -24.92
CA ARG A 188 -1.44 -6.52 -26.24
C ARG A 188 -2.75 -7.11 -26.75
N GLY A 189 -3.67 -6.22 -27.16
CA GLY A 189 -4.99 -6.57 -27.66
C GLY A 189 -6.03 -6.83 -26.56
N LEU A 190 -5.67 -6.78 -25.29
CA LEU A 190 -6.62 -6.83 -24.19
C LEU A 190 -7.09 -5.43 -23.79
N ARG A 191 -8.33 -5.34 -23.34
CA ARG A 191 -8.98 -4.11 -22.88
C ARG A 191 -9.33 -4.21 -21.41
N ALA A 192 -8.91 -3.20 -20.64
CA ALA A 192 -9.05 -3.19 -19.22
C ALA A 192 -9.90 -2.00 -18.73
N THR A 193 -10.85 -2.25 -17.83
CA THR A 193 -11.55 -1.22 -17.08
C THR A 193 -10.92 -1.08 -15.68
N VAL A 194 -10.48 0.12 -15.31
CA VAL A 194 -9.95 0.46 -13.98
C VAL A 194 -10.95 1.35 -13.25
N ILE A 195 -11.47 0.87 -12.13
CA ILE A 195 -12.43 1.60 -11.28
C ILE A 195 -11.67 2.34 -10.20
N GLY A 196 -11.63 3.68 -10.29
CA GLY A 196 -10.88 4.58 -9.40
C GLY A 196 -9.76 5.34 -10.12
N ALA A 197 -9.33 6.47 -9.51
CA ALA A 197 -8.27 7.33 -10.03
C ALA A 197 -7.32 7.79 -8.89
N GLY A 198 -7.09 6.94 -7.90
CA GLY A 198 -6.19 7.18 -6.77
C GLY A 198 -4.77 6.68 -7.01
N GLY A 199 -3.95 6.69 -5.96
CA GLY A 199 -2.55 6.23 -6.03
C GLY A 199 -2.39 4.75 -6.42
N ALA A 200 -3.34 3.87 -6.06
CA ALA A 200 -3.36 2.48 -6.50
C ALA A 200 -3.71 2.37 -7.99
N ALA A 201 -4.71 3.15 -8.45
CA ALA A 201 -5.08 3.22 -9.87
C ALA A 201 -3.90 3.64 -10.75
N ARG A 202 -3.08 4.61 -10.32
CA ARG A 202 -1.89 5.05 -11.06
C ARG A 202 -0.94 3.91 -11.36
N GLY A 203 -0.62 3.10 -10.35
CA GLY A 203 0.22 1.92 -10.51
C GLY A 203 -0.37 0.89 -11.48
N ALA A 204 -1.68 0.60 -11.34
CA ALA A 204 -2.37 -0.36 -12.20
C ALA A 204 -2.48 0.14 -13.65
N VAL A 205 -2.91 1.39 -13.86
CA VAL A 205 -3.01 1.98 -15.22
C VAL A 205 -1.65 2.00 -15.89
N TYR A 206 -0.61 2.45 -15.18
CA TYR A 206 0.74 2.44 -15.74
C TYR A 206 1.21 1.01 -16.09
N ALA A 207 0.97 0.04 -15.22
CA ALA A 207 1.31 -1.36 -15.47
C ALA A 207 0.58 -1.94 -16.69
N LEU A 208 -0.73 -1.66 -16.82
CA LEU A 208 -1.56 -2.12 -17.93
C LEU A 208 -1.09 -1.50 -19.25
N VAL A 209 -0.88 -0.18 -19.28
CA VAL A 209 -0.44 0.53 -20.49
C VAL A 209 0.96 0.11 -20.92
N THR A 210 1.89 -0.05 -19.96
CA THR A 210 3.25 -0.52 -20.25
C THR A 210 3.25 -1.96 -20.80
N ALA A 211 2.28 -2.77 -20.37
CA ALA A 211 2.06 -4.12 -20.91
C ALA A 211 1.21 -4.13 -22.21
N GLU A 212 0.92 -2.94 -22.78
CA GLU A 212 0.21 -2.70 -24.05
C GLU A 212 -1.30 -3.05 -24.05
N ALA A 213 -1.96 -2.97 -22.89
CA ALA A 213 -3.41 -3.01 -22.82
C ALA A 213 -4.04 -1.65 -23.19
N GLU A 214 -5.24 -1.66 -23.77
CA GLU A 214 -6.10 -0.48 -23.87
C GLU A 214 -6.85 -0.30 -22.55
N VAL A 215 -6.88 0.91 -21.97
CA VAL A 215 -7.42 1.14 -20.63
C VAL A 215 -8.60 2.12 -20.67
N LEU A 216 -9.68 1.79 -19.96
CA LEU A 216 -10.76 2.70 -19.59
C LEU A 216 -10.68 2.98 -18.08
N ILE A 217 -10.59 4.25 -17.68
CA ILE A 217 -10.64 4.66 -16.29
C ILE A 217 -12.05 5.16 -15.97
N LEU A 218 -12.72 4.49 -15.01
CA LEU A 218 -14.00 4.94 -14.49
C LEU A 218 -13.83 5.53 -13.10
N ASN A 219 -14.26 6.76 -12.88
CA ASN A 219 -14.17 7.40 -11.57
C ASN A 219 -15.39 8.29 -11.26
N ARG A 220 -15.77 8.36 -10.00
CA ARG A 220 -16.86 9.22 -9.51
C ARG A 220 -16.67 10.70 -9.90
N SER A 221 -15.42 11.15 -9.94
CA SER A 221 -15.06 12.49 -10.39
C SER A 221 -14.32 12.37 -11.71
N PRO A 222 -14.97 12.57 -12.88
CA PRO A 222 -14.35 12.36 -14.20
C PRO A 222 -13.04 13.12 -14.37
N TYR A 223 -12.95 14.36 -13.88
CA TYR A 223 -11.73 15.17 -13.99
C TYR A 223 -10.49 14.50 -13.37
N ARG A 224 -10.65 13.64 -12.33
CA ARG A 224 -9.53 12.88 -11.75
C ARG A 224 -9.08 11.76 -12.66
N ALA A 225 -10.01 11.14 -13.38
CA ALA A 225 -9.69 10.13 -14.40
C ALA A 225 -8.97 10.78 -15.58
N GLU A 226 -9.44 11.94 -16.04
CA GLU A 226 -8.80 12.75 -17.09
C GLU A 226 -7.37 13.13 -16.69
N SER A 227 -7.18 13.71 -15.50
CA SER A 227 -5.85 14.07 -14.99
C SER A 227 -4.91 12.86 -14.85
N LEU A 228 -5.45 11.69 -14.50
CA LEU A 228 -4.65 10.47 -14.49
C LEU A 228 -4.29 10.03 -15.90
N ALA A 229 -5.24 10.03 -16.83
CA ALA A 229 -5.02 9.66 -18.23
C ALA A 229 -3.99 10.58 -18.92
N GLU A 230 -4.07 11.89 -18.70
CA GLU A 230 -3.10 12.87 -19.21
C GLU A 230 -1.68 12.67 -18.67
N SER A 231 -1.56 12.10 -17.46
CA SER A 231 -0.25 11.90 -16.81
C SER A 231 0.48 10.63 -17.24
N ILE A 232 -0.20 9.71 -17.93
CA ILE A 232 0.37 8.42 -18.35
C ILE A 232 0.18 8.28 -19.87
N PRO A 233 1.24 8.36 -20.69
CA PRO A 233 1.12 8.20 -22.13
C PRO A 233 0.60 6.80 -22.52
N GLY A 234 -0.47 6.75 -23.31
CA GLY A 234 -1.01 5.49 -23.82
C GLY A 234 -2.47 5.56 -24.26
N PRO A 235 -3.04 4.45 -24.72
CA PRO A 235 -4.43 4.37 -25.16
C PRO A 235 -5.37 4.30 -23.94
N ILE A 236 -5.69 5.45 -23.35
CA ILE A 236 -6.52 5.58 -22.16
C ILE A 236 -7.80 6.35 -22.48
N ALA A 237 -8.95 5.70 -22.31
CA ALA A 237 -10.25 6.33 -22.30
C ALA A 237 -10.69 6.65 -20.85
N VAL A 238 -11.62 7.59 -20.69
CA VAL A 238 -12.14 7.98 -19.37
C VAL A 238 -13.66 8.02 -19.36
N GLY A 239 -14.26 7.75 -18.20
CA GLY A 239 -15.70 7.80 -18.02
C GLY A 239 -16.12 7.98 -16.55
N GLY A 240 -17.43 8.21 -16.36
CA GLY A 240 -18.07 8.28 -15.04
C GLY A 240 -18.43 6.90 -14.49
N LEU A 241 -18.93 6.88 -13.24
CA LEU A 241 -19.55 5.69 -12.63
C LEU A 241 -21.09 5.75 -12.82
N ASP A 242 -21.52 6.02 -14.04
CA ASP A 242 -22.91 6.16 -14.48
C ASP A 242 -23.22 5.14 -15.60
N ASP A 243 -24.45 5.15 -16.09
CA ASP A 243 -24.88 4.23 -17.15
C ASP A 243 -24.04 4.33 -18.42
N ALA A 244 -23.56 5.53 -18.75
CA ALA A 244 -22.69 5.74 -19.93
C ALA A 244 -21.32 5.09 -19.73
N GLY A 245 -20.71 5.27 -18.55
CA GLY A 245 -19.44 4.63 -18.19
C GLY A 245 -19.58 3.11 -18.09
N ILE A 246 -20.71 2.60 -17.56
CA ILE A 246 -21.00 1.15 -17.52
C ILE A 246 -21.12 0.59 -18.94
N ALA A 247 -21.81 1.30 -19.84
CA ALA A 247 -21.92 0.88 -21.23
C ALA A 247 -20.55 0.86 -21.93
N GLN A 248 -19.69 1.87 -21.64
CA GLN A 248 -18.31 1.90 -22.12
C GLN A 248 -17.49 0.71 -21.61
N ALA A 249 -17.64 0.34 -20.33
CA ALA A 249 -16.96 -0.81 -19.73
C ALA A 249 -17.29 -2.12 -20.45
N GLY A 250 -18.45 -2.24 -21.06
CA GLY A 250 -18.82 -3.37 -21.92
C GLY A 250 -17.86 -3.62 -23.08
N SER A 251 -17.12 -2.60 -23.54
CA SER A 251 -16.09 -2.73 -24.59
C SER A 251 -14.66 -2.85 -24.01
N TYR A 252 -14.47 -2.74 -22.70
CA TYR A 252 -13.17 -2.80 -22.00
C TYR A 252 -13.23 -3.83 -20.86
N ARG A 253 -13.69 -5.04 -21.18
CA ARG A 253 -14.09 -6.01 -20.18
C ARG A 253 -13.19 -7.23 -20.01
N ASP A 254 -12.11 -7.38 -20.79
CA ASP A 254 -11.23 -8.54 -20.65
C ASP A 254 -10.61 -8.59 -19.24
N ILE A 255 -10.29 -7.41 -18.69
CA ILE A 255 -9.76 -7.23 -17.34
C ILE A 255 -10.54 -6.11 -16.65
N VAL A 256 -11.08 -6.38 -15.45
CA VAL A 256 -11.76 -5.35 -14.64
C VAL A 256 -11.04 -5.21 -13.30
N VAL A 257 -10.51 -4.02 -13.01
CA VAL A 257 -9.66 -3.75 -11.86
C VAL A 257 -10.35 -2.79 -10.89
N GLN A 258 -10.62 -3.23 -9.69
CA GLN A 258 -11.16 -2.39 -8.61
C GLN A 258 -10.00 -1.82 -7.77
N THR A 259 -9.83 -0.50 -7.82
CA THR A 259 -8.75 0.23 -7.12
C THR A 259 -9.25 1.24 -6.09
N SER A 260 -10.57 1.42 -5.99
CA SER A 260 -11.17 2.35 -5.03
C SER A 260 -11.29 1.74 -3.64
N SER A 261 -11.62 2.56 -2.64
CA SER A 261 -11.89 2.08 -1.27
C SER A 261 -13.33 1.60 -1.05
N VAL A 262 -14.17 1.60 -2.07
CA VAL A 262 -15.58 1.15 -1.95
C VAL A 262 -15.62 -0.37 -1.76
N GLY A 263 -16.22 -0.82 -0.67
CA GLY A 263 -16.23 -2.23 -0.25
C GLY A 263 -15.13 -2.60 0.75
N MET A 264 -14.24 -1.65 1.10
CA MET A 264 -13.28 -1.81 2.20
C MET A 264 -13.96 -1.58 3.55
N ALA A 265 -13.48 -2.24 4.61
CA ALA A 265 -13.92 -1.97 5.98
C ALA A 265 -13.83 -0.47 6.32
N PRO A 266 -14.81 0.13 7.01
CA PRO A 266 -16.05 -0.46 7.55
C PRO A 266 -17.24 -0.51 6.58
N GLN A 267 -17.06 -0.25 5.29
CA GLN A 267 -18.13 -0.19 4.27
C GLN A 267 -18.20 -1.46 3.40
N GLU A 268 -18.03 -2.62 4.00
CA GLU A 268 -17.87 -3.91 3.32
C GLU A 268 -19.05 -4.34 2.44
N GLY A 269 -20.26 -3.81 2.71
CA GLY A 269 -21.46 -4.11 1.91
C GLY A 269 -21.59 -3.34 0.60
N GLN A 270 -20.69 -2.37 0.34
CA GLN A 270 -20.76 -1.53 -0.84
C GLN A 270 -20.11 -2.19 -2.06
N ASP A 271 -20.60 -1.82 -3.23
CA ASP A 271 -20.11 -2.24 -4.54
C ASP A 271 -19.74 -0.99 -5.36
N PRO A 272 -18.53 -0.89 -5.92
CA PRO A 272 -18.13 0.32 -6.65
C PRO A 272 -18.86 0.52 -7.97
N LEU A 273 -19.39 -0.57 -8.57
CA LEU A 273 -20.06 -0.51 -9.85
C LEU A 273 -21.18 -1.57 -9.95
N PRO A 274 -22.28 -1.41 -9.18
CA PRO A 274 -23.32 -2.43 -9.06
C PRO A 274 -24.08 -2.72 -10.35
N GLY A 275 -24.08 -1.74 -11.29
CA GLY A 275 -24.71 -1.89 -12.61
C GLY A 275 -23.89 -2.67 -13.63
N LEU A 276 -22.59 -2.93 -13.38
CA LEU A 276 -21.76 -3.72 -14.28
C LEU A 276 -22.18 -5.20 -14.21
N ALA A 277 -22.67 -5.76 -15.30
CA ALA A 277 -22.92 -7.19 -15.41
C ALA A 277 -21.66 -7.92 -15.89
N PHE A 278 -21.26 -8.96 -15.16
CA PHE A 278 -20.19 -9.86 -15.55
C PHE A 278 -20.72 -10.96 -16.48
N GLY A 279 -19.94 -11.32 -17.51
CA GLY A 279 -20.26 -12.38 -18.46
C GLY A 279 -19.66 -13.75 -18.14
N GLY A 280 -18.66 -13.78 -17.24
CA GLY A 280 -17.97 -15.01 -16.84
C GLY A 280 -16.59 -15.21 -17.48
N ASP A 281 -16.30 -14.50 -18.57
CA ASP A 281 -15.01 -14.62 -19.29
C ASP A 281 -13.95 -13.64 -18.79
N GLU A 282 -14.34 -12.64 -18.01
CA GLU A 282 -13.47 -11.58 -17.52
C GLU A 282 -12.47 -12.09 -16.47
N ILE A 283 -11.34 -11.37 -16.38
CA ILE A 283 -10.48 -11.39 -15.21
C ILE A 283 -10.85 -10.21 -14.32
N VAL A 284 -11.26 -10.47 -13.09
CA VAL A 284 -11.62 -9.43 -12.13
C VAL A 284 -10.57 -9.36 -11.03
N TYR A 285 -9.90 -8.20 -10.94
CA TYR A 285 -8.85 -7.94 -9.98
C TYR A 285 -9.33 -6.96 -8.92
N GLU A 286 -9.35 -7.40 -7.67
CA GLU A 286 -9.70 -6.58 -6.51
C GLU A 286 -8.42 -6.16 -5.77
N MET A 287 -8.24 -4.86 -5.48
CA MET A 287 -7.10 -4.38 -4.70
C MET A 287 -7.37 -4.31 -3.19
N ILE A 288 -8.63 -4.40 -2.77
CA ILE A 288 -8.99 -4.49 -1.35
C ILE A 288 -8.61 -5.88 -0.82
N TYR A 289 -7.96 -5.90 0.36
CA TYR A 289 -7.59 -7.14 1.06
C TYR A 289 -8.23 -7.27 2.45
N VAL A 290 -9.00 -6.25 2.89
CA VAL A 290 -9.84 -6.29 4.09
C VAL A 290 -11.18 -5.64 3.76
N PRO A 291 -12.26 -6.42 3.62
CA PRO A 291 -12.32 -7.88 3.74
C PRO A 291 -11.55 -8.60 2.64
N GLU A 292 -11.25 -9.88 2.84
CA GLU A 292 -10.55 -10.69 1.84
C GLU A 292 -11.41 -10.94 0.59
N GLU A 293 -12.74 -10.98 0.76
CA GLU A 293 -13.72 -11.05 -0.32
C GLU A 293 -14.72 -9.90 -0.23
N THR A 294 -14.63 -8.93 -1.15
CA THR A 294 -15.61 -7.85 -1.30
C THR A 294 -16.87 -8.34 -2.00
N ARG A 295 -17.97 -7.58 -1.88
CA ARG A 295 -19.21 -7.85 -2.63
C ARG A 295 -18.95 -7.86 -4.15
N PHE A 296 -18.10 -6.97 -4.63
CA PHE A 296 -17.72 -6.88 -6.05
C PHE A 296 -17.02 -8.17 -6.51
N LEU A 297 -16.02 -8.64 -5.78
CA LEU A 297 -15.26 -9.84 -6.12
C LEU A 297 -16.14 -11.10 -6.05
N ARG A 298 -17.02 -11.19 -5.05
CA ARG A 298 -17.98 -12.31 -4.92
C ARG A 298 -18.91 -12.36 -6.13
N ARG A 299 -19.48 -11.24 -6.54
CA ARG A 299 -20.38 -11.15 -7.70
C ARG A 299 -19.68 -11.59 -9.00
N ALA A 300 -18.41 -11.20 -9.18
CA ALA A 300 -17.61 -11.66 -10.31
C ALA A 300 -17.39 -13.18 -10.28
N ARG A 301 -17.10 -13.74 -9.11
CA ARG A 301 -16.90 -15.18 -8.94
C ARG A 301 -18.19 -15.97 -9.20
N GLU A 302 -19.32 -15.49 -8.70
CA GLU A 302 -20.64 -16.09 -8.94
C GLU A 302 -21.04 -16.09 -10.43
N ALA A 303 -20.56 -15.09 -11.20
CA ALA A 303 -20.73 -15.03 -12.64
C ALA A 303 -19.76 -15.94 -13.42
N GLY A 304 -18.80 -16.58 -12.77
CA GLY A 304 -17.83 -17.47 -13.42
C GLY A 304 -16.51 -16.81 -13.81
N CYS A 305 -16.29 -15.54 -13.48
CA CYS A 305 -15.05 -14.84 -13.80
C CYS A 305 -13.84 -15.45 -13.08
N ARG A 306 -12.66 -15.34 -13.71
CA ARG A 306 -11.39 -15.59 -13.04
C ARG A 306 -11.08 -14.40 -12.12
N THR A 307 -10.77 -14.64 -10.85
CA THR A 307 -10.62 -13.56 -9.87
C THR A 307 -9.25 -13.55 -9.22
N ILE A 308 -8.72 -12.34 -8.98
CA ILE A 308 -7.51 -12.08 -8.19
C ILE A 308 -7.90 -11.18 -7.02
N GLY A 309 -7.70 -11.65 -5.79
CA GLY A 309 -7.94 -10.84 -4.58
C GLY A 309 -6.75 -9.98 -4.19
N GLY A 310 -7.00 -8.92 -3.44
CA GLY A 310 -6.00 -7.91 -3.07
C GLY A 310 -4.79 -8.43 -2.28
N MET A 311 -4.93 -9.59 -1.62
CA MET A 311 -3.80 -10.23 -0.94
C MET A 311 -2.70 -10.69 -1.90
N ALA A 312 -3.01 -11.00 -3.16
CA ALA A 312 -2.00 -11.36 -4.15
C ALA A 312 -1.06 -10.17 -4.43
N MET A 313 -1.65 -9.01 -4.73
CA MET A 313 -0.88 -7.77 -4.92
C MET A 313 -0.13 -7.36 -3.64
N PHE A 314 -0.82 -7.40 -2.48
CA PHE A 314 -0.21 -7.02 -1.20
C PHE A 314 1.06 -7.84 -0.92
N ARG A 315 0.99 -9.16 -1.06
CA ARG A 315 2.14 -10.04 -0.83
C ARG A 315 3.28 -9.73 -1.79
N ARG A 316 2.99 -9.65 -3.10
CA ARG A 316 4.04 -9.47 -4.09
C ARG A 316 4.76 -8.13 -3.95
N GLN A 317 4.02 -7.02 -3.79
CA GLN A 317 4.65 -5.71 -3.57
C GLN A 317 5.45 -5.66 -2.25
N ALA A 318 4.99 -6.34 -1.19
CA ALA A 318 5.70 -6.39 0.08
C ALA A 318 6.96 -7.26 0.03
N GLU A 319 6.95 -8.35 -0.75
CA GLU A 319 8.15 -9.14 -1.04
C GLU A 319 9.22 -8.30 -1.72
N LEU A 320 8.84 -7.56 -2.78
CA LEU A 320 9.73 -6.66 -3.49
C LEU A 320 10.28 -5.54 -2.59
N GLN A 321 9.43 -4.98 -1.72
CA GLN A 321 9.91 -4.02 -0.71
C GLN A 321 10.90 -4.65 0.26
N GLN A 322 10.63 -5.88 0.71
CA GLN A 322 11.51 -6.59 1.62
C GLN A 322 12.89 -6.87 1.00
N GLU A 323 12.93 -7.25 -0.26
CA GLU A 323 14.18 -7.40 -1.02
C GLU A 323 14.98 -6.10 -1.02
N LEU A 324 14.33 -4.97 -1.35
CA LEU A 324 14.93 -3.65 -1.37
C LEU A 324 15.42 -3.18 0.00
N PHE A 325 14.65 -3.44 1.07
CA PHE A 325 15.05 -3.09 2.43
C PHE A 325 16.26 -3.85 2.92
N ARG A 326 16.48 -5.07 2.41
CA ARG A 326 17.61 -5.95 2.79
C ARG A 326 18.87 -5.76 1.96
N THR A 327 18.77 -5.29 0.71
CA THR A 327 19.93 -5.18 -0.22
C THR A 327 20.99 -4.19 0.23
N ARG A 328 20.74 -3.41 1.27
CA ARG A 328 21.66 -2.40 1.79
C ARG A 328 22.48 -2.87 3.00
N PHE A 329 22.16 -4.01 3.54
CA PHE A 329 22.75 -4.59 4.75
C PHE A 329 23.15 -6.05 4.51
#